data_091705d1fc98226c6f6fa6b56be9de1e
#
_entry.id   091705d1fc98226c6f6fa6b56be9de1e
#
_cell.length_a   1.000
_cell.length_b   1.000
_cell.length_c   1.000
_cell.angle_alpha   90.00
_cell.angle_beta   90.00
_cell.angle_gamma   90.00
#
_symmetry.space_group_name_H-M   'P 1'
#
loop_
_entity.id
_entity.type
_entity.pdbx_description
1 polymer ?
#
loop_
_entity_poly.entity_id
_entity_poly.type
_entity_poly.pdbx_seq_one_letter_code
_entity_poly.pdbx_strand_id
1 'polypeptide(L)'
;MTNDKRVFHCGSGSEYQYLFRAMIKELQMCQDSYPEMLEMYLRQIFIKLQRHFKFSVNTVNSHAAEEIDKAISYFSEHYNEPISIDDYAEQNHVSASWFIRNFRLYAGITPKQFILQKRIYNAEALLQNTQYNINEIAQIVGYDNPLYFSRIFQKAKGLSPSEYRKNI
;
A
#
# COMPACT_ATOMS: atom_id res chain seq x y z
N MET A 1 -11.89 22.35 -2.06
CA MET A 1 -10.60 21.88 -2.61
C MET A 1 -10.33 20.54 -1.97
N THR A 2 -10.77 19.47 -2.62
CA THR A 2 -10.59 18.09 -2.16
C THR A 2 -9.14 17.68 -2.42
N ASN A 3 -8.41 17.42 -1.35
CA ASN A 3 -7.02 16.96 -1.38
C ASN A 3 -7.02 15.46 -1.75
N ASP A 4 -7.11 15.18 -3.04
CA ASP A 4 -7.16 13.83 -3.60
C ASP A 4 -5.75 13.21 -3.52
N LYS A 5 -5.43 12.64 -2.37
CA LYS A 5 -4.20 11.88 -2.16
C LYS A 5 -4.30 10.53 -2.86
N ARG A 6 -4.11 10.50 -4.16
CA ARG A 6 -4.05 9.26 -4.93
C ARG A 6 -2.78 8.49 -4.55
N VAL A 7 -2.94 7.37 -3.87
CA VAL A 7 -1.86 6.43 -3.58
C VAL A 7 -1.79 5.43 -4.74
N PHE A 8 -0.69 5.49 -5.49
CA PHE A 8 -0.44 4.55 -6.59
C PHE A 8 0.36 3.35 -6.10
N HIS A 9 -0.18 2.15 -6.27
CA HIS A 9 0.54 0.91 -6.02
C HIS A 9 1.23 0.46 -7.31
N CYS A 10 2.50 0.75 -7.42
CA CYS A 10 3.32 0.28 -8.53
C CYS A 10 3.81 -1.14 -8.21
N GLY A 11 3.36 -2.15 -8.97
CA GLY A 11 3.77 -3.57 -9.01
C GLY A 11 4.87 -4.03 -8.05
N SER A 12 5.85 -4.82 -8.43
CA SER A 12 6.92 -5.25 -7.51
C SER A 12 7.69 -4.04 -6.96
N GLY A 13 7.37 -3.63 -5.74
CA GLY A 13 7.93 -2.44 -5.07
C GLY A 13 9.46 -2.42 -4.93
N SER A 14 10.14 -3.55 -5.25
CA SER A 14 11.60 -3.70 -5.17
C SER A 14 12.37 -2.74 -6.09
N GLU A 15 11.88 -2.51 -7.31
CA GLU A 15 12.58 -1.61 -8.26
C GLU A 15 12.52 -0.14 -7.84
N TYR A 16 11.35 0.32 -7.38
CA TYR A 16 11.20 1.68 -6.88
C TYR A 16 11.95 1.88 -5.57
N GLN A 17 11.92 0.89 -4.67
CA GLN A 17 12.71 0.91 -3.45
C GLN A 17 14.22 1.03 -3.72
N TYR A 18 14.71 0.32 -4.74
CA TYR A 18 16.10 0.44 -5.16
C TYR A 18 16.43 1.87 -5.60
N LEU A 19 15.61 2.46 -6.48
CA LEU A 19 15.83 3.83 -6.98
C LEU A 19 15.77 4.86 -5.84
N PHE A 20 14.82 4.75 -4.92
CA PHE A 20 14.74 5.65 -3.77
C PHE A 20 15.94 5.49 -2.83
N ARG A 21 16.40 4.26 -2.57
CA ARG A 21 17.61 4.02 -1.76
C ARG A 21 18.86 4.58 -2.44
N ALA A 22 18.97 4.45 -3.77
CA ALA A 22 20.06 5.02 -4.52
C ALA A 22 20.07 6.55 -4.42
N MET A 23 18.90 7.20 -4.55
CA MET A 23 18.77 8.66 -4.37
C MET A 23 19.16 9.12 -2.95
N ILE A 24 18.73 8.39 -1.92
CA ILE A 24 19.10 8.71 -0.52
C ILE A 24 20.61 8.60 -0.33
N LYS A 25 21.22 7.55 -0.88
CA LYS A 25 22.67 7.35 -0.79
C LYS A 25 23.43 8.48 -1.49
N GLU A 26 22.97 8.88 -2.66
CA GLU A 26 23.58 9.99 -3.43
C GLU A 26 23.51 11.31 -2.65
N LEU A 27 22.35 11.60 -2.05
CA LEU A 27 22.18 12.78 -1.18
C LEU A 27 23.07 12.75 0.06
N GLN A 28 23.34 11.56 0.62
CA GLN A 28 24.20 11.41 1.79
C GLN A 28 25.68 11.55 1.45
N MET A 29 26.08 11.08 0.28
CA MET A 29 27.49 11.09 -0.16
C MET A 29 27.92 12.43 -0.75
N CYS A 30 26.99 13.21 -1.32
CA CYS A 30 27.23 14.52 -1.97
C CYS A 30 28.49 14.54 -2.85
N GLN A 31 28.69 13.49 -3.66
CA GLN A 31 29.82 13.40 -4.59
C GLN A 31 29.64 14.38 -5.75
N ASP A 32 30.70 14.61 -6.52
CA ASP A 32 30.61 15.44 -7.70
C ASP A 32 29.50 14.96 -8.64
N SER A 33 28.72 15.91 -9.18
CA SER A 33 27.55 15.63 -10.04
C SER A 33 26.40 14.87 -9.39
N TYR A 34 26.27 14.87 -8.04
CA TYR A 34 25.12 14.25 -7.37
C TYR A 34 23.76 14.82 -7.80
N PRO A 35 23.60 16.12 -8.15
CA PRO A 35 22.33 16.65 -8.63
C PRO A 35 21.87 16.02 -9.94
N GLU A 36 22.81 15.80 -10.87
CA GLU A 36 22.56 15.14 -12.17
C GLU A 36 22.16 13.68 -11.96
N MET A 37 22.81 12.97 -11.03
CA MET A 37 22.44 11.61 -10.65
C MET A 37 21.05 11.54 -10.08
N LEU A 38 20.66 12.48 -9.21
CA LEU A 38 19.30 12.57 -8.67
C LEU A 38 18.26 12.80 -9.77
N GLU A 39 18.55 13.69 -10.72
CA GLU A 39 17.68 13.93 -11.87
C GLU A 39 17.50 12.67 -12.71
N MET A 40 18.57 11.91 -12.97
CA MET A 40 18.51 10.64 -13.70
C MET A 40 17.63 9.60 -12.99
N TYR A 41 17.77 9.44 -11.66
CA TYR A 41 16.92 8.52 -10.88
C TYR A 41 15.46 8.95 -10.90
N LEU A 42 15.16 10.24 -10.72
CA LEU A 42 13.80 10.78 -10.83
C LEU A 42 13.23 10.52 -12.24
N ARG A 43 13.99 10.76 -13.29
CA ARG A 43 13.57 10.53 -14.67
C ARG A 43 13.26 9.05 -14.91
N GLN A 44 14.06 8.13 -14.36
CA GLN A 44 13.78 6.70 -14.44
C GLN A 44 12.45 6.35 -13.73
N ILE A 45 12.21 6.89 -12.54
CA ILE A 45 10.95 6.68 -11.80
C ILE A 45 9.77 7.16 -12.64
N PHE A 46 9.84 8.36 -13.23
CA PHE A 46 8.78 8.91 -14.08
C PHE A 46 8.51 8.05 -15.33
N ILE A 47 9.56 7.60 -16.02
CA ILE A 47 9.42 6.73 -17.20
C ILE A 47 8.75 5.39 -16.81
N LYS A 48 9.17 4.79 -15.70
CA LYS A 48 8.57 3.54 -15.19
C LYS A 48 7.10 3.75 -14.81
N LEU A 49 6.78 4.85 -14.14
CA LEU A 49 5.40 5.22 -13.82
C LEU A 49 4.57 5.41 -15.10
N GLN A 50 5.05 6.17 -16.09
CA GLN A 50 4.34 6.37 -17.35
C GLN A 50 4.09 5.05 -18.11
N ARG A 51 5.06 4.13 -18.12
CA ARG A 51 4.88 2.80 -18.73
C ARG A 51 3.83 1.99 -18.00
N HIS A 52 3.86 2.02 -16.67
CA HIS A 52 2.88 1.34 -15.84
C HIS A 52 1.47 1.90 -16.08
N PHE A 53 1.33 3.24 -16.12
CA PHE A 53 0.06 3.90 -16.44
C PHE A 53 -0.46 3.57 -17.84
N LYS A 54 0.39 3.62 -18.87
CA LYS A 54 -0.03 3.25 -20.24
C LYS A 54 -0.51 1.81 -20.32
N PHE A 55 0.13 0.89 -19.61
CA PHE A 55 -0.27 -0.51 -19.58
C PHE A 55 -1.61 -0.68 -18.83
N SER A 56 -1.79 0.00 -17.69
CA SER A 56 -3.01 -0.06 -16.88
C SER A 56 -4.21 0.59 -17.58
N VAL A 57 -4.03 1.74 -18.22
CA VAL A 57 -5.11 2.47 -18.91
C VAL A 57 -5.61 1.72 -20.15
N ASN A 58 -4.74 1.00 -20.84
CA ASN A 58 -5.14 0.18 -22.01
C ASN A 58 -5.85 -1.13 -21.64
N THR A 59 -5.79 -1.57 -20.39
CA THR A 59 -6.35 -2.84 -19.92
C THR A 59 -7.59 -2.69 -19.02
N VAL A 60 -7.80 -1.51 -18.45
CA VAL A 60 -8.95 -1.25 -17.57
C VAL A 60 -9.91 -0.30 -18.26
N ASN A 61 -11.14 -0.76 -18.50
CA ASN A 61 -12.22 0.05 -19.02
C ASN A 61 -12.45 1.25 -18.09
N SER A 62 -12.77 2.45 -18.60
CA SER A 62 -12.94 3.66 -17.78
C SER A 62 -13.91 3.45 -16.59
N HIS A 63 -14.98 2.68 -16.83
CA HIS A 63 -15.93 2.29 -15.78
C HIS A 63 -15.27 1.40 -14.69
N ALA A 64 -14.43 0.44 -15.09
CA ALA A 64 -13.72 -0.41 -14.12
C ALA A 64 -12.73 0.42 -13.27
N ALA A 65 -12.06 1.40 -13.86
CA ALA A 65 -11.15 2.28 -13.11
C ALA A 65 -11.90 3.09 -12.03
N GLU A 66 -13.05 3.65 -12.38
CA GLU A 66 -13.89 4.41 -11.44
C GLU A 66 -14.40 3.54 -10.28
N GLU A 67 -14.86 2.33 -10.57
CA GLU A 67 -15.31 1.38 -9.55
C GLU A 67 -14.16 0.93 -8.62
N ILE A 68 -12.95 0.76 -9.16
CA ILE A 68 -11.79 0.41 -8.33
C ILE A 68 -11.31 1.59 -7.50
N ASP A 69 -11.37 2.83 -8.00
CA ASP A 69 -11.05 4.04 -7.21
C ASP A 69 -12.00 4.19 -6.02
N LYS A 70 -13.31 3.97 -6.23
CA LYS A 70 -14.30 3.93 -5.13
C LYS A 70 -13.97 2.86 -4.09
N ALA A 71 -13.59 1.66 -4.56
CA ALA A 71 -13.20 0.57 -3.67
C ALA A 71 -11.94 0.90 -2.85
N ILE A 72 -10.94 1.52 -3.47
CA ILE A 72 -9.70 1.95 -2.80
C ILE A 72 -10.01 2.98 -1.71
N SER A 73 -10.88 3.94 -1.99
CA SER A 73 -11.31 4.93 -1.00
C SER A 73 -12.05 4.27 0.15
N TYR A 74 -13.05 3.44 -0.15
CA TYR A 74 -13.81 2.70 0.86
C TYR A 74 -12.92 1.81 1.74
N PHE A 75 -12.04 1.00 1.15
CA PHE A 75 -11.13 0.15 1.92
C PHE A 75 -10.09 0.94 2.71
N SER A 76 -9.75 2.16 2.26
CA SER A 76 -8.84 3.04 2.99
C SER A 76 -9.48 3.67 4.22
N GLU A 77 -10.80 3.87 4.22
CA GLU A 77 -11.56 4.43 5.34
C GLU A 77 -12.01 3.35 6.33
N HIS A 78 -12.37 2.16 5.82
CA HIS A 78 -12.96 1.06 6.60
C HIS A 78 -11.99 -0.11 6.84
N TYR A 79 -10.68 0.07 6.65
CA TYR A 79 -9.70 -1.03 6.73
C TYR A 79 -9.73 -1.81 8.05
N ASN A 80 -10.13 -1.18 9.15
CA ASN A 80 -10.21 -1.77 10.48
C ASN A 80 -11.50 -2.54 10.74
N GLU A 81 -12.46 -2.51 9.83
CA GLU A 81 -13.71 -3.24 9.91
C GLU A 81 -13.62 -4.63 9.25
N PRO A 82 -14.52 -5.57 9.57
CA PRO A 82 -14.61 -6.85 8.87
C PRO A 82 -15.16 -6.62 7.45
N ILE A 83 -14.29 -6.56 6.45
CA ILE A 83 -14.65 -6.37 5.04
C ILE A 83 -14.74 -7.72 4.33
N SER A 84 -15.93 -8.06 3.81
CA SER A 84 -16.14 -9.14 2.85
C SER A 84 -15.99 -8.59 1.43
N ILE A 85 -15.06 -9.16 0.66
CA ILE A 85 -14.87 -8.76 -0.73
C ILE A 85 -16.03 -9.21 -1.62
N ASP A 86 -16.64 -10.34 -1.28
CA ASP A 86 -17.78 -10.88 -2.00
C ASP A 86 -19.00 -9.98 -1.83
N ASP A 87 -19.30 -9.57 -0.57
CA ASP A 87 -20.42 -8.68 -0.27
C ASP A 87 -20.22 -7.28 -0.89
N TYR A 88 -18.97 -6.77 -0.85
CA TYR A 88 -18.65 -5.50 -1.51
C TYR A 88 -18.90 -5.56 -3.01
N ALA A 89 -18.48 -6.63 -3.68
CA ALA A 89 -18.70 -6.81 -5.10
C ALA A 89 -20.20 -6.93 -5.43
N GLU A 90 -20.96 -7.68 -4.64
CA GLU A 90 -22.41 -7.82 -4.80
C GLU A 90 -23.13 -6.48 -4.66
N GLN A 91 -22.80 -5.69 -3.64
CA GLN A 91 -23.37 -4.35 -3.41
C GLN A 91 -23.10 -3.37 -4.56
N ASN A 92 -21.97 -3.55 -5.27
CA ASN A 92 -21.61 -2.76 -6.44
C ASN A 92 -22.00 -3.41 -7.77
N HIS A 93 -22.88 -4.44 -7.73
CA HIS A 93 -23.44 -5.11 -8.93
C HIS A 93 -22.38 -5.72 -9.85
N VAL A 94 -21.27 -6.19 -9.32
CA VAL A 94 -20.21 -6.90 -10.06
C VAL A 94 -19.91 -8.26 -9.43
N SER A 95 -19.40 -9.20 -10.24
CA SER A 95 -18.95 -10.46 -9.66
C SER A 95 -17.64 -10.30 -8.89
N ALA A 96 -17.46 -11.03 -7.79
CA ALA A 96 -16.24 -11.03 -7.00
C ALA A 96 -14.98 -11.33 -7.86
N SER A 97 -15.10 -12.27 -8.78
CA SER A 97 -14.00 -12.62 -9.71
C SER A 97 -13.62 -11.47 -10.64
N TRP A 98 -14.62 -10.75 -11.18
CA TRP A 98 -14.39 -9.56 -11.99
C TRP A 98 -13.72 -8.46 -11.16
N PHE A 99 -14.24 -8.21 -9.96
CA PHE A 99 -13.73 -7.21 -9.04
C PHE A 99 -12.28 -7.47 -8.64
N ILE A 100 -11.96 -8.68 -8.15
CA ILE A 100 -10.59 -9.06 -7.74
C ILE A 100 -9.60 -8.92 -8.89
N ARG A 101 -10.00 -9.36 -10.10
CA ARG A 101 -9.15 -9.27 -11.29
C ARG A 101 -8.87 -7.83 -11.67
N ASN A 102 -9.90 -6.97 -11.75
CA ASN A 102 -9.73 -5.58 -12.15
C ASN A 102 -9.02 -4.76 -11.06
N PHE A 103 -9.32 -5.01 -9.79
CA PHE A 103 -8.60 -4.40 -8.68
C PHE A 103 -7.10 -4.72 -8.76
N ARG A 104 -6.74 -5.99 -9.02
CA ARG A 104 -5.34 -6.38 -9.17
C ARG A 104 -4.69 -5.76 -10.41
N LEU A 105 -5.40 -5.64 -11.52
CA LEU A 105 -4.90 -4.96 -12.73
C LEU A 105 -4.65 -3.48 -12.48
N TYR A 106 -5.52 -2.82 -11.74
CA TYR A 106 -5.45 -1.39 -11.45
C TYR A 106 -4.47 -1.05 -10.32
N ALA A 107 -4.58 -1.74 -9.18
CA ALA A 107 -3.81 -1.47 -7.97
C ALA A 107 -2.50 -2.29 -7.86
N GLY A 108 -2.28 -3.27 -8.74
CA GLY A 108 -1.11 -4.16 -8.71
C GLY A 108 -1.18 -5.28 -7.66
N ILE A 109 -2.12 -5.21 -6.73
CA ILE A 109 -2.31 -6.16 -5.62
C ILE A 109 -3.78 -6.53 -5.48
N THR A 110 -4.09 -7.63 -4.80
CA THR A 110 -5.48 -8.01 -4.54
C THR A 110 -6.14 -7.12 -3.48
N PRO A 111 -7.50 -7.00 -3.44
CA PRO A 111 -8.20 -6.24 -2.42
C PRO A 111 -7.82 -6.66 -0.98
N LYS A 112 -7.72 -7.97 -0.73
CA LYS A 112 -7.30 -8.51 0.57
C LYS A 112 -5.88 -8.08 0.95
N GLN A 113 -4.94 -8.07 -0.02
CA GLN A 113 -3.58 -7.60 0.20
C GLN A 113 -3.55 -6.09 0.46
N PHE A 114 -4.39 -5.32 -0.22
CA PHE A 114 -4.51 -3.87 0.00
C PHE A 114 -4.96 -3.56 1.43
N ILE A 115 -6.05 -4.18 1.90
CA ILE A 115 -6.56 -4.01 3.27
C ILE A 115 -5.50 -4.43 4.29
N LEU A 116 -4.82 -5.57 4.07
CA LEU A 116 -3.73 -6.02 4.92
C LEU A 116 -2.60 -4.98 5.03
N GLN A 117 -2.15 -4.45 3.91
CA GLN A 117 -1.10 -3.41 3.90
C GLN A 117 -1.53 -2.15 4.65
N LYS A 118 -2.79 -1.73 4.50
CA LYS A 118 -3.34 -0.60 5.26
C LYS A 118 -3.33 -0.85 6.76
N ARG A 119 -3.75 -2.02 7.20
CA ARG A 119 -3.72 -2.42 8.63
C ARG A 119 -2.29 -2.40 9.18
N ILE A 120 -1.34 -2.98 8.47
CA ILE A 120 0.07 -3.02 8.88
C ILE A 120 0.67 -1.60 8.94
N TYR A 121 0.41 -0.77 7.92
CA TYR A 121 0.87 0.62 7.90
C TYR A 121 0.36 1.44 9.10
N ASN A 122 -0.94 1.32 9.40
CA ASN A 122 -1.51 2.01 10.56
C ASN A 122 -1.01 1.43 11.90
N ALA A 123 -0.78 0.12 11.96
CA ALA A 123 -0.16 -0.51 13.13
C ALA A 123 1.27 0.02 13.38
N GLU A 124 2.07 0.21 12.33
CA GLU A 124 3.40 0.84 12.46
C GLU A 124 3.30 2.24 13.05
N ALA A 125 2.41 3.08 12.52
CA ALA A 125 2.22 4.44 13.01
C ALA A 125 1.79 4.45 14.49
N LEU A 126 0.91 3.53 14.91
CA LEU A 126 0.51 3.39 16.31
C LEU A 126 1.65 2.89 17.20
N LEU A 127 2.46 1.94 16.74
CA LEU A 127 3.62 1.45 17.46
C LEU A 127 4.66 2.56 17.70
N GLN A 128 4.83 3.46 16.74
CA GLN A 128 5.79 4.57 16.80
C GLN A 128 5.32 5.74 17.65
N ASN A 129 4.04 6.10 17.56
CA ASN A 129 3.54 7.37 18.05
C ASN A 129 2.63 7.26 19.28
N THR A 130 2.38 6.06 19.81
CA THR A 130 1.47 5.86 20.93
C THR A 130 2.02 4.88 21.96
N GLN A 131 1.43 4.92 23.17
CA GLN A 131 1.71 3.98 24.26
C GLN A 131 0.72 2.81 24.32
N TYR A 132 -0.15 2.66 23.32
CA TYR A 132 -1.09 1.54 23.28
C TYR A 132 -0.33 0.21 23.33
N ASN A 133 -0.86 -0.75 24.09
CA ASN A 133 -0.30 -2.09 24.10
C ASN A 133 -0.60 -2.85 22.79
N ILE A 134 0.06 -3.98 22.56
CA ILE A 134 -0.05 -4.72 21.29
C ILE A 134 -1.50 -5.24 21.06
N ASN A 135 -2.22 -5.58 22.12
CA ASN A 135 -3.61 -6.05 22.02
C ASN A 135 -4.53 -4.91 21.59
N GLU A 136 -4.36 -3.72 22.18
CA GLU A 136 -5.10 -2.52 21.78
C GLU A 136 -4.83 -2.16 20.32
N ILE A 137 -3.57 -2.16 19.90
CA ILE A 137 -3.21 -1.89 18.50
C ILE A 137 -3.84 -2.91 17.56
N ALA A 138 -3.82 -4.19 17.91
CA ALA A 138 -4.48 -5.24 17.12
C ALA A 138 -5.95 -4.92 16.89
N GLN A 139 -6.68 -4.58 17.97
CA GLN A 139 -8.10 -4.22 17.90
C GLN A 139 -8.34 -2.95 17.06
N ILE A 140 -7.55 -1.88 17.28
CA ILE A 140 -7.68 -0.62 16.53
C ILE A 140 -7.50 -0.83 15.03
N VAL A 141 -6.59 -1.72 14.62
CA VAL A 141 -6.35 -2.00 13.19
C VAL A 141 -7.21 -3.16 12.63
N GLY A 142 -8.20 -3.63 13.40
CA GLY A 142 -9.22 -4.57 12.94
C GLY A 142 -8.87 -6.06 13.07
N TYR A 143 -8.10 -6.45 14.09
CA TYR A 143 -7.84 -7.84 14.44
C TYR A 143 -8.38 -8.18 15.83
N ASP A 144 -9.34 -9.09 15.89
CA ASP A 144 -9.89 -9.60 17.17
C ASP A 144 -8.88 -10.47 17.92
N ASN A 145 -7.97 -11.13 17.18
CA ASN A 145 -6.95 -12.01 17.76
C ASN A 145 -5.56 -11.38 17.68
N PRO A 146 -4.99 -10.90 18.81
CA PRO A 146 -3.67 -10.26 18.85
C PRO A 146 -2.50 -11.19 18.47
N LEU A 147 -2.63 -12.50 18.71
CA LEU A 147 -1.60 -13.47 18.30
C LEU A 147 -1.56 -13.63 16.78
N TYR A 148 -2.74 -13.65 16.15
CA TYR A 148 -2.84 -13.66 14.70
C TYR A 148 -2.28 -12.37 14.10
N PHE A 149 -2.65 -11.21 14.66
CA PHE A 149 -2.06 -9.92 14.28
C PHE A 149 -0.53 -9.95 14.35
N SER A 150 0.04 -10.40 15.46
CA SER A 150 1.48 -10.44 15.66
C SER A 150 2.20 -11.28 14.60
N ARG A 151 1.64 -12.44 14.22
CA ARG A 151 2.17 -13.30 13.15
C ARG A 151 2.11 -12.61 11.78
N ILE A 152 1.00 -11.96 11.46
CA ILE A 152 0.84 -11.23 10.20
C ILE A 152 1.79 -10.04 10.13
N PHE A 153 1.92 -9.28 11.21
CA PHE A 153 2.85 -8.15 11.30
C PHE A 153 4.30 -8.61 11.12
N GLN A 154 4.71 -9.68 11.81
CA GLN A 154 6.05 -10.26 11.69
C GLN A 154 6.32 -10.75 10.27
N LYS A 155 5.35 -11.40 9.63
CA LYS A 155 5.47 -11.81 8.22
C LYS A 155 5.67 -10.60 7.28
N ALA A 156 5.03 -9.49 7.56
CA ALA A 156 5.12 -8.28 6.73
C ALA A 156 6.38 -7.45 6.98
N LYS A 157 6.88 -7.41 8.23
CA LYS A 157 7.97 -6.51 8.68
C LYS A 157 9.26 -7.22 9.08
N GLY A 158 9.24 -8.54 9.21
CA GLY A 158 10.39 -9.34 9.64
C GLY A 158 10.60 -9.36 11.17
N LEU A 159 9.94 -8.48 11.91
CA LEU A 159 10.01 -8.36 13.37
C LEU A 159 8.59 -8.46 13.97
N SER A 160 8.49 -9.01 15.17
CA SER A 160 7.24 -8.94 15.94
C SER A 160 6.89 -7.49 16.30
N PRO A 161 5.62 -7.15 16.57
CA PRO A 161 5.25 -5.79 16.95
C PRO A 161 6.02 -5.26 18.18
N SER A 162 6.29 -6.14 19.15
CA SER A 162 7.03 -5.77 20.36
C SER A 162 8.52 -5.50 20.07
N GLU A 163 9.15 -6.30 19.22
CA GLU A 163 10.53 -6.07 18.77
C GLU A 163 10.62 -4.83 17.90
N TYR A 164 9.66 -4.64 17.01
CA TYR A 164 9.58 -3.45 16.15
C TYR A 164 9.54 -2.17 17.00
N ARG A 165 8.69 -2.12 18.04
CA ARG A 165 8.62 -0.97 18.97
C ARG A 165 9.91 -0.70 19.72
N LYS A 166 10.69 -1.75 20.09
CA LYS A 166 11.94 -1.58 20.80
C LYS A 166 13.09 -1.05 19.93
N ASN A 167 12.97 -1.22 18.61
CA ASN A 167 13.99 -0.84 17.64
C ASN A 167 13.76 0.56 17.01
N ILE A 168 12.75 1.27 17.48
CA ILE A 168 12.46 2.65 17.12
C ILE A 168 13.03 3.58 18.20
#